data_e5de790980cc1c4558b7bb3c0c8c2cb0
#
_entry.id   e5de790980cc1c4558b7bb3c0c8c2cb0
#
_cell.length_a   1.000
_cell.length_b   1.000
_cell.length_c   1.000
_cell.angle_alpha   90.00
_cell.angle_beta   90.00
_cell.angle_gamma   90.00
#
_symmetry.space_group_name_H-M   'P 1'
#
loop_
_entity.id
_entity.type
_entity.pdbx_description
1 polymer ?
#
loop_
_entity_poly.entity_id
_entity_poly.type
_entity_poly.pdbx_seq_one_letter_code
_entity_poly.pdbx_strand_id
1 'polypeptide(L)'
;MPVHPLKLQYDMSKYIIKQKLKGVKRFPLVMMLEPLHACNLTCTGCGRIREYEDTIKEVVPVEKCLAAADECGAPMVAICGGEPLLYKEIGRLTRALLDRRKHVILCTNGMFIPKRIDDFKPDLRFIWNIHLDGMRKSHDLAVEREGVFDQAIEGIKLAKARGFRVMTNTTVYEETDMNEIEALLEFLKQYKVDSHVVSPGYSYSAVETKEIFLDRTAIRAKFKDISRLAKKYPIADSPIYLEFLAGARELSCVAWGNPTYNTKGWKGPCYLITDQHHETFGGLINNTPWESYGHGKDPRCKDCLVHSGFEASAATASGFADTWKLLNWSLFG
;
A
#
# COMPACT_ATOMS: atom_id res chain seq x y z
N MET A 1 -5.24 12.50 -17.36
CA MET A 1 -5.61 11.07 -17.51
C MET A 1 -6.01 10.58 -16.13
N PRO A 2 -7.00 9.69 -16.01
CA PRO A 2 -7.41 9.23 -14.69
C PRO A 2 -6.22 8.55 -13.97
N VAL A 3 -6.05 8.88 -12.69
CA VAL A 3 -4.96 8.38 -11.82
C VAL A 3 -4.95 6.84 -11.76
N HIS A 4 -6.15 6.25 -11.76
CA HIS A 4 -6.33 4.80 -11.83
C HIS A 4 -6.94 4.37 -13.17
N PRO A 5 -6.60 3.15 -13.68
CA PRO A 5 -7.27 2.62 -14.86
C PRO A 5 -8.79 2.56 -14.64
N LEU A 6 -9.57 2.98 -15.64
CA LEU A 6 -11.04 2.87 -15.60
C LEU A 6 -11.50 1.43 -15.31
N LYS A 7 -10.73 0.45 -15.77
CA LYS A 7 -10.99 -0.97 -15.48
C LYS A 7 -10.93 -1.29 -13.99
N LEU A 8 -9.91 -0.78 -13.27
CA LEU A 8 -9.78 -0.97 -11.81
C LEU A 8 -10.97 -0.34 -11.10
N GLN A 9 -11.31 0.89 -11.45
CA GLN A 9 -12.40 1.64 -10.82
C GLN A 9 -13.75 0.94 -11.02
N TYR A 10 -14.01 0.46 -12.26
CA TYR A 10 -15.20 -0.31 -12.56
C TYR A 10 -15.28 -1.61 -11.75
N ASP A 11 -14.19 -2.39 -11.74
CA ASP A 11 -14.15 -3.68 -11.05
C ASP A 11 -14.33 -3.50 -9.52
N MET A 12 -13.69 -2.45 -8.93
CA MET A 12 -13.83 -2.11 -7.51
C MET A 12 -15.25 -1.64 -7.17
N SER A 13 -15.80 -0.71 -7.93
CA SER A 13 -17.16 -0.20 -7.71
C SER A 13 -18.20 -1.32 -7.80
N LYS A 14 -18.11 -2.15 -8.84
CA LYS A 14 -18.96 -3.33 -9.01
C LYS A 14 -18.85 -4.30 -7.83
N TYR A 15 -17.63 -4.55 -7.35
CA TYR A 15 -17.42 -5.41 -6.19
C TYR A 15 -18.04 -4.84 -4.92
N ILE A 16 -17.79 -3.56 -4.61
CA ILE A 16 -18.34 -2.88 -3.41
C ILE A 16 -19.87 -2.90 -3.43
N ILE A 17 -20.48 -2.53 -4.56
CA ILE A 17 -21.93 -2.53 -4.73
C ILE A 17 -22.49 -3.95 -4.49
N LYS A 18 -21.85 -4.97 -5.09
CA LYS A 18 -22.26 -6.36 -4.90
C LYS A 18 -22.21 -6.80 -3.45
N GLN A 19 -21.17 -6.43 -2.69
CA GLN A 19 -21.05 -6.76 -1.27
C GLN A 19 -22.12 -6.06 -0.43
N LYS A 20 -22.35 -4.77 -0.69
CA LYS A 20 -23.41 -3.99 -0.01
C LYS A 20 -24.80 -4.57 -0.28
N LEU A 21 -25.13 -4.93 -1.53
CA LEU A 21 -26.40 -5.57 -1.89
C LEU A 21 -26.61 -6.93 -1.24
N LYS A 22 -25.53 -7.66 -0.97
CA LYS A 22 -25.56 -8.92 -0.22
C LYS A 22 -25.66 -8.74 1.31
N GLY A 23 -25.62 -7.52 1.81
CA GLY A 23 -25.63 -7.22 3.24
C GLY A 23 -24.34 -7.61 3.96
N VAL A 24 -23.24 -7.85 3.23
CA VAL A 24 -21.95 -8.20 3.83
C VAL A 24 -21.36 -6.96 4.50
N LYS A 25 -21.18 -7.02 5.82
CA LYS A 25 -20.69 -5.86 6.61
C LYS A 25 -19.18 -5.68 6.53
N ARG A 26 -18.41 -6.77 6.45
CA ARG A 26 -16.95 -6.76 6.39
C ARG A 26 -16.47 -7.53 5.17
N PHE A 27 -15.88 -6.85 4.22
CA PHE A 27 -15.38 -7.43 2.97
C PHE A 27 -14.06 -6.79 2.56
N PRO A 28 -13.07 -7.60 2.10
CA PRO A 28 -11.75 -7.11 1.76
C PRO A 28 -11.79 -6.32 0.45
N LEU A 29 -11.00 -5.25 0.37
CA LEU A 29 -10.80 -4.49 -0.85
C LEU A 29 -9.45 -4.82 -1.50
N VAL A 30 -8.41 -4.85 -0.67
CA VAL A 30 -7.03 -5.14 -1.08
C VAL A 30 -6.46 -6.20 -0.14
N MET A 31 -6.08 -7.35 -0.67
CA MET A 31 -5.31 -8.33 0.10
C MET A 31 -3.84 -7.92 0.09
N MET A 32 -3.26 -7.75 1.27
CA MET A 32 -1.82 -7.62 1.44
C MET A 32 -1.21 -9.01 1.48
N LEU A 33 -0.38 -9.35 0.49
CA LEU A 33 0.25 -10.66 0.38
C LEU A 33 1.76 -10.54 0.60
N GLU A 34 2.25 -11.16 1.65
CA GLU A 34 3.67 -11.17 2.01
C GLU A 34 4.25 -12.58 1.81
N PRO A 35 4.68 -12.93 0.58
CA PRO A 35 5.17 -14.28 0.29
C PRO A 35 6.51 -14.60 0.97
N LEU A 36 7.22 -13.58 1.45
CA LEU A 36 8.46 -13.66 2.23
C LEU A 36 8.66 -12.37 3.04
N HIS A 37 9.51 -12.46 4.07
CA HIS A 37 9.93 -11.28 4.86
C HIS A 37 11.40 -10.89 4.61
N ALA A 38 12.19 -11.71 3.90
CA ALA A 38 13.55 -11.37 3.53
C ALA A 38 13.60 -10.10 2.66
N CYS A 39 14.53 -9.20 2.97
CA CYS A 39 14.78 -7.99 2.23
C CYS A 39 16.28 -7.76 2.04
N ASN A 40 16.64 -7.01 1.00
CA ASN A 40 18.02 -6.58 0.75
C ASN A 40 18.32 -5.20 1.34
N LEU A 41 17.38 -4.58 2.05
CA LEU A 41 17.50 -3.29 2.74
C LEU A 41 17.06 -3.42 4.20
N THR A 42 17.50 -2.46 5.02
CA THR A 42 17.23 -2.38 6.47
C THR A 42 16.56 -1.06 6.86
N CYS A 43 15.78 -0.45 5.96
CA CYS A 43 15.17 0.87 6.11
C CYS A 43 14.80 1.21 7.56
N THR A 44 15.15 2.42 8.02
CA THR A 44 15.01 2.87 9.41
C THR A 44 13.58 2.67 9.96
N GLY A 45 12.57 3.02 9.17
CA GLY A 45 11.16 2.93 9.57
C GLY A 45 10.48 1.60 9.31
N CYS A 46 11.19 0.58 8.79
CA CYS A 46 10.59 -0.70 8.40
C CYS A 46 10.42 -1.65 9.58
N GLY A 47 9.18 -1.98 9.94
CA GLY A 47 8.89 -2.98 10.97
C GLY A 47 8.95 -4.43 10.47
N ARG A 48 8.82 -4.68 9.16
CA ARG A 48 8.62 -6.04 8.62
C ARG A 48 9.76 -7.00 8.90
N ILE A 49 10.97 -6.65 8.52
CA ILE A 49 12.14 -7.52 8.71
C ILE A 49 12.45 -7.75 10.19
N ARG A 50 12.10 -6.79 11.06
CA ARG A 50 12.31 -6.87 12.50
C ARG A 50 11.22 -7.70 13.20
N GLU A 51 9.96 -7.50 12.79
CA GLU A 51 8.81 -8.22 13.36
C GLU A 51 8.83 -9.73 13.04
N TYR A 52 9.42 -10.11 11.90
CA TYR A 52 9.45 -11.49 11.40
C TYR A 52 10.86 -12.05 11.26
N GLU A 53 11.79 -11.63 12.12
CA GLU A 53 13.17 -12.08 12.11
C GLU A 53 13.29 -13.62 12.27
N ASP A 54 12.42 -14.21 13.11
CA ASP A 54 12.34 -15.66 13.34
C ASP A 54 11.94 -16.46 12.09
N THR A 55 11.16 -15.88 11.19
CA THR A 55 10.69 -16.50 9.94
C THR A 55 11.26 -15.85 8.68
N ILE A 56 12.34 -15.08 8.81
CA ILE A 56 12.94 -14.30 7.70
C ILE A 56 13.35 -15.16 6.50
N LYS A 57 13.66 -16.43 6.72
CA LYS A 57 14.05 -17.38 5.67
C LYS A 57 12.90 -18.17 5.08
N GLU A 58 11.73 -18.07 5.68
CA GLU A 58 10.54 -18.80 5.23
C GLU A 58 9.91 -18.11 4.02
N VAL A 59 9.30 -18.93 3.18
CA VAL A 59 8.55 -18.47 2.01
C VAL A 59 7.19 -19.18 1.95
N VAL A 60 6.16 -18.45 1.52
CA VAL A 60 4.85 -19.03 1.27
C VAL A 60 4.85 -19.65 -0.15
N PRO A 61 4.56 -20.95 -0.32
CA PRO A 61 4.42 -21.54 -1.65
C PRO A 61 3.38 -20.83 -2.50
N VAL A 62 3.59 -20.76 -3.82
CA VAL A 62 2.67 -20.08 -4.75
C VAL A 62 1.24 -20.60 -4.60
N GLU A 63 1.05 -21.89 -4.46
CA GLU A 63 -0.26 -22.52 -4.30
C GLU A 63 -1.01 -22.02 -3.05
N LYS A 64 -0.28 -21.83 -1.93
CA LYS A 64 -0.85 -21.26 -0.71
C LYS A 64 -1.19 -19.77 -0.89
N CYS A 65 -0.33 -18.99 -1.57
CA CYS A 65 -0.64 -17.60 -1.90
C CYS A 65 -1.91 -17.48 -2.74
N LEU A 66 -2.08 -18.35 -3.74
CA LEU A 66 -3.24 -18.37 -4.62
C LEU A 66 -4.50 -18.83 -3.88
N ALA A 67 -4.40 -19.88 -3.06
CA ALA A 67 -5.51 -20.33 -2.21
C ALA A 67 -6.00 -19.23 -1.27
N ALA A 68 -5.08 -18.51 -0.61
CA ALA A 68 -5.42 -17.38 0.24
C ALA A 68 -6.09 -16.25 -0.55
N ALA A 69 -5.62 -15.94 -1.77
CA ALA A 69 -6.22 -14.91 -2.63
C ALA A 69 -7.63 -15.32 -3.10
N ASP A 70 -7.87 -16.61 -3.35
CA ASP A 70 -9.18 -17.13 -3.71
C ASP A 70 -10.13 -17.14 -2.51
N GLU A 71 -9.67 -17.56 -1.31
CA GLU A 71 -10.43 -17.54 -0.05
C GLU A 71 -10.83 -16.12 0.35
N CYS A 72 -9.89 -15.17 0.30
CA CYS A 72 -10.12 -13.77 0.62
C CYS A 72 -11.12 -13.13 -0.35
N GLY A 73 -11.02 -13.44 -1.63
CA GLY A 73 -11.91 -12.90 -2.65
C GLY A 73 -11.73 -11.40 -2.96
N ALA A 74 -10.73 -10.71 -2.39
CA ALA A 74 -10.44 -9.32 -2.70
C ALA A 74 -10.19 -9.12 -4.20
N PRO A 75 -10.70 -8.03 -4.80
CA PRO A 75 -10.46 -7.74 -6.22
C PRO A 75 -9.03 -7.32 -6.53
N MET A 76 -8.30 -6.85 -5.51
CA MET A 76 -6.90 -6.41 -5.62
C MET A 76 -6.00 -7.19 -4.67
N VAL A 77 -4.77 -7.46 -5.11
CA VAL A 77 -3.70 -8.04 -4.30
C VAL A 77 -2.48 -7.13 -4.39
N ALA A 78 -2.02 -6.63 -3.24
CA ALA A 78 -0.74 -5.94 -3.09
C ALA A 78 0.31 -6.96 -2.61
N ILE A 79 1.24 -7.32 -3.50
CA ILE A 79 2.35 -8.20 -3.14
C ILE A 79 3.43 -7.33 -2.49
N CYS A 80 3.74 -7.61 -1.24
CA CYS A 80 4.67 -6.87 -0.38
C CYS A 80 5.46 -7.84 0.51
N GLY A 81 5.78 -7.45 1.73
CA GLY A 81 6.56 -8.24 2.69
C GLY A 81 7.94 -7.63 2.92
N GLY A 82 9.02 -8.38 2.72
CA GLY A 82 10.37 -7.85 2.59
C GLY A 82 10.57 -7.22 1.21
N GLU A 83 11.43 -7.80 0.38
CA GLU A 83 11.54 -7.41 -1.04
C GLU A 83 10.95 -8.52 -1.93
N PRO A 84 9.77 -8.32 -2.54
CA PRO A 84 9.11 -9.36 -3.33
C PRO A 84 9.92 -9.87 -4.51
N LEU A 85 10.82 -9.06 -5.08
CA LEU A 85 11.67 -9.51 -6.19
C LEU A 85 12.75 -10.52 -5.77
N LEU A 86 12.94 -10.76 -4.46
CA LEU A 86 13.73 -11.89 -3.95
C LEU A 86 12.95 -13.22 -3.99
N TYR A 87 11.61 -13.17 -4.06
CA TYR A 87 10.80 -14.37 -4.17
C TYR A 87 11.01 -15.01 -5.55
N LYS A 88 11.57 -16.23 -5.59
CA LYS A 88 12.00 -16.88 -6.84
C LYS A 88 10.87 -17.02 -7.86
N GLU A 89 9.67 -17.33 -7.39
CA GLU A 89 8.49 -17.59 -8.22
C GLU A 89 7.59 -16.34 -8.41
N ILE A 90 8.11 -15.12 -8.19
CA ILE A 90 7.30 -13.89 -8.22
C ILE A 90 6.58 -13.68 -9.56
N GLY A 91 7.23 -13.98 -10.68
CA GLY A 91 6.62 -13.88 -12.01
C GLY A 91 5.48 -14.87 -12.19
N ARG A 92 5.64 -16.13 -11.72
CA ARG A 92 4.58 -17.15 -11.73
C ARG A 92 3.40 -16.75 -10.86
N LEU A 93 3.65 -16.28 -9.63
CA LEU A 93 2.63 -15.81 -8.70
C LEU A 93 1.83 -14.64 -9.30
N THR A 94 2.54 -13.62 -9.79
CA THR A 94 1.91 -12.44 -10.42
C THR A 94 1.03 -12.84 -11.59
N ARG A 95 1.54 -13.69 -12.50
CA ARG A 95 0.79 -14.19 -13.65
C ARG A 95 -0.49 -14.91 -13.21
N ALA A 96 -0.37 -15.85 -12.28
CA ALA A 96 -1.50 -16.64 -11.82
C ALA A 96 -2.59 -15.80 -11.12
N LEU A 97 -2.22 -14.69 -10.45
CA LEU A 97 -3.16 -13.71 -9.89
C LEU A 97 -3.88 -12.91 -11.00
N LEU A 98 -3.14 -12.48 -12.04
CA LEU A 98 -3.72 -11.79 -13.20
C LEU A 98 -4.69 -12.68 -13.98
N ASP A 99 -4.38 -13.97 -14.15
CA ASP A 99 -5.25 -14.97 -14.78
C ASP A 99 -6.56 -15.16 -13.98
N ARG A 100 -6.51 -14.99 -12.66
CA ARG A 100 -7.68 -14.91 -11.75
C ARG A 100 -8.41 -13.57 -11.79
N ARG A 101 -8.03 -12.69 -12.73
CA ARG A 101 -8.58 -11.33 -12.90
C ARG A 101 -8.39 -10.43 -11.68
N LYS A 102 -7.41 -10.71 -10.83
CA LYS A 102 -7.03 -9.80 -9.75
C LYS A 102 -6.27 -8.60 -10.32
N HIS A 103 -6.47 -7.43 -9.73
CA HIS A 103 -5.55 -6.31 -9.91
C HIS A 103 -4.35 -6.52 -8.99
N VAL A 104 -3.14 -6.40 -9.52
CA VAL A 104 -1.91 -6.70 -8.78
C VAL A 104 -1.06 -5.45 -8.68
N ILE A 105 -0.74 -5.07 -7.44
CA ILE A 105 0.26 -4.07 -7.11
C ILE A 105 1.49 -4.83 -6.61
N LEU A 106 2.67 -4.63 -7.21
CA LEU A 106 3.90 -5.22 -6.72
C LEU A 106 4.75 -4.12 -6.08
N CYS A 107 4.85 -4.17 -4.74
CA CYS A 107 5.59 -3.19 -3.95
C CYS A 107 7.06 -3.61 -3.90
N THR A 108 7.98 -2.73 -4.31
CA THR A 108 9.40 -3.05 -4.39
C THR A 108 10.26 -1.80 -4.13
N ASN A 109 11.48 -1.99 -3.64
CA ASN A 109 12.49 -0.93 -3.61
C ASN A 109 13.09 -0.62 -5.00
N GLY A 110 12.71 -1.35 -6.02
CA GLY A 110 13.09 -1.11 -7.41
C GLY A 110 14.45 -1.66 -7.84
N MET A 111 15.34 -1.99 -6.92
CA MET A 111 16.73 -2.39 -7.22
C MET A 111 16.85 -3.63 -8.11
N PHE A 112 15.92 -4.56 -7.98
CA PHE A 112 15.93 -5.82 -8.75
C PHE A 112 15.08 -5.78 -10.01
N ILE A 113 14.41 -4.69 -10.34
CA ILE A 113 13.64 -4.58 -11.58
C ILE A 113 14.48 -4.92 -12.81
N PRO A 114 15.72 -4.38 -13.00
CA PRO A 114 16.52 -4.71 -14.18
C PRO A 114 16.85 -6.20 -14.33
N LYS A 115 16.93 -6.94 -13.23
CA LYS A 115 17.25 -8.38 -13.23
C LYS A 115 16.03 -9.28 -13.39
N ARG A 116 14.83 -8.76 -13.05
CA ARG A 116 13.62 -9.56 -12.94
C ARG A 116 12.51 -9.15 -13.91
N ILE A 117 12.67 -8.05 -14.65
CA ILE A 117 11.60 -7.48 -15.48
C ILE A 117 11.09 -8.45 -16.55
N ASP A 118 11.93 -9.34 -17.05
CA ASP A 118 11.56 -10.33 -18.07
C ASP A 118 10.66 -11.47 -17.51
N ASP A 119 10.54 -11.58 -16.18
CA ASP A 119 9.58 -12.48 -15.54
C ASP A 119 8.12 -11.98 -15.68
N PHE A 120 7.93 -10.73 -16.11
CA PHE A 120 6.64 -10.06 -16.16
C PHE A 120 6.27 -9.64 -17.57
N LYS A 121 4.96 -9.44 -17.79
CA LYS A 121 4.43 -8.82 -19.02
C LYS A 121 3.54 -7.65 -18.63
N PRO A 122 3.54 -6.55 -19.40
CA PRO A 122 2.60 -5.46 -19.19
C PRO A 122 1.16 -5.96 -19.24
N ASP A 123 0.36 -5.53 -18.26
CA ASP A 123 -1.08 -5.81 -18.16
C ASP A 123 -1.77 -4.59 -17.54
N LEU A 124 -3.00 -4.29 -17.96
CA LEU A 124 -3.78 -3.17 -17.40
C LEU A 124 -4.13 -3.35 -15.92
N ARG A 125 -4.06 -4.59 -15.42
CA ARG A 125 -4.30 -4.92 -14.01
C ARG A 125 -3.01 -5.03 -13.19
N PHE A 126 -1.85 -4.81 -13.80
CA PHE A 126 -0.56 -4.88 -13.12
C PHE A 126 0.07 -3.50 -13.01
N ILE A 127 0.59 -3.16 -11.83
CA ILE A 127 1.36 -1.94 -11.60
C ILE A 127 2.54 -2.21 -10.66
N TRP A 128 3.72 -1.69 -11.04
CA TRP A 128 4.84 -1.58 -10.14
C TRP A 128 4.59 -0.46 -9.16
N ASN A 129 4.77 -0.71 -7.86
CA ASN A 129 4.75 0.31 -6.82
C ASN A 129 6.15 0.45 -6.23
N ILE A 130 6.88 1.47 -6.64
CA ILE A 130 8.30 1.64 -6.33
C ILE A 130 8.46 2.63 -5.19
N HIS A 131 9.18 2.21 -4.15
CA HIS A 131 9.39 3.00 -2.93
C HIS A 131 10.42 4.12 -3.14
N LEU A 132 10.03 5.37 -2.82
CA LEU A 132 10.88 6.57 -2.85
C LEU A 132 10.41 7.56 -1.77
N ASP A 133 11.21 7.76 -0.70
CA ASP A 133 10.86 8.61 0.44
C ASP A 133 11.39 10.06 0.34
N GLY A 134 11.93 10.46 -0.78
CA GLY A 134 12.48 11.79 -1.04
C GLY A 134 13.42 11.78 -2.23
N MET A 135 14.16 12.87 -2.41
CA MET A 135 15.24 12.95 -3.38
C MET A 135 16.43 12.08 -2.93
N ARG A 136 17.43 11.93 -3.78
CA ARG A 136 18.55 10.98 -3.59
C ARG A 136 19.08 10.90 -2.16
N LYS A 137 19.45 12.03 -1.57
CA LYS A 137 20.06 12.06 -0.23
C LYS A 137 19.09 11.56 0.84
N SER A 138 17.88 12.07 0.85
CA SER A 138 16.86 11.73 1.86
C SER A 138 16.40 10.28 1.69
N HIS A 139 16.20 9.82 0.45
CA HIS A 139 15.82 8.44 0.19
C HIS A 139 16.92 7.45 0.63
N ASP A 140 18.18 7.67 0.20
CA ASP A 140 19.29 6.77 0.52
C ASP A 140 19.53 6.71 2.05
N LEU A 141 19.34 7.85 2.76
CA LEU A 141 19.38 7.88 4.22
C LEU A 141 18.25 7.05 4.84
N ALA A 142 17.01 7.22 4.40
CA ALA A 142 15.84 6.50 4.92
C ALA A 142 15.94 4.97 4.73
N VAL A 143 16.56 4.53 3.63
CA VAL A 143 16.77 3.09 3.35
C VAL A 143 18.11 2.56 3.84
N GLU A 144 18.91 3.38 4.54
CA GLU A 144 20.22 3.05 5.13
C GLU A 144 21.23 2.52 4.10
N ARG A 145 21.17 2.99 2.85
CA ARG A 145 22.05 2.52 1.79
C ARG A 145 22.17 3.54 0.66
N GLU A 146 23.41 3.93 0.35
CA GLU A 146 23.73 4.81 -0.78
C GLU A 146 23.46 4.15 -2.13
N GLY A 147 23.01 4.95 -3.10
CA GLY A 147 22.78 4.57 -4.49
C GLY A 147 21.47 3.82 -4.75
N VAL A 148 20.61 3.65 -3.75
CA VAL A 148 19.29 2.99 -3.92
C VAL A 148 18.37 3.87 -4.75
N PHE A 149 18.36 5.19 -4.53
CA PHE A 149 17.59 6.13 -5.33
C PHE A 149 17.86 5.96 -6.83
N ASP A 150 19.14 5.97 -7.21
CA ASP A 150 19.51 5.84 -8.63
C ASP A 150 19.09 4.49 -9.21
N GLN A 151 19.24 3.41 -8.46
CA GLN A 151 18.79 2.08 -8.88
C GLN A 151 17.26 2.01 -9.04
N ALA A 152 16.50 2.64 -8.13
CA ALA A 152 15.05 2.74 -8.23
C ALA A 152 14.64 3.54 -9.49
N ILE A 153 15.31 4.66 -9.77
CA ILE A 153 15.07 5.47 -10.97
C ILE A 153 15.38 4.66 -12.25
N GLU A 154 16.45 3.90 -12.28
CA GLU A 154 16.74 3.01 -13.43
C GLU A 154 15.65 1.93 -13.58
N GLY A 155 15.15 1.38 -12.48
CA GLY A 155 14.01 0.46 -12.48
C GLY A 155 12.75 1.12 -13.06
N ILE A 156 12.45 2.36 -12.68
CA ILE A 156 11.33 3.15 -13.23
C ILE A 156 11.48 3.35 -14.74
N LYS A 157 12.65 3.82 -15.18
CA LYS A 157 12.94 4.03 -16.61
C LYS A 157 12.72 2.77 -17.42
N LEU A 158 13.28 1.65 -16.96
CA LEU A 158 13.18 0.37 -17.64
C LEU A 158 11.73 -0.13 -17.68
N ALA A 159 11.01 -0.07 -16.55
CA ALA A 159 9.60 -0.47 -16.48
C ALA A 159 8.74 0.36 -17.46
N LYS A 160 8.92 1.68 -17.47
CA LYS A 160 8.21 2.56 -18.42
C LYS A 160 8.58 2.27 -19.88
N ALA A 161 9.87 2.06 -20.20
CA ALA A 161 10.31 1.71 -21.54
C ALA A 161 9.73 0.37 -22.05
N ARG A 162 9.46 -0.58 -21.13
CA ARG A 162 8.81 -1.85 -21.43
C ARG A 162 7.28 -1.79 -21.43
N GLY A 163 6.68 -0.60 -21.28
CA GLY A 163 5.24 -0.39 -21.34
C GLY A 163 4.48 -0.75 -20.06
N PHE A 164 5.17 -0.92 -18.95
CA PHE A 164 4.51 -1.15 -17.65
C PHE A 164 3.93 0.14 -17.09
N ARG A 165 2.91 -0.01 -16.27
CA ARG A 165 2.46 1.05 -15.38
C ARG A 165 3.35 1.09 -14.14
N VAL A 166 3.65 2.31 -13.68
CA VAL A 166 4.50 2.56 -12.52
C VAL A 166 3.81 3.54 -11.60
N MET A 167 3.73 3.18 -10.33
CA MET A 167 3.34 4.03 -9.22
C MET A 167 4.54 4.18 -8.28
N THR A 168 4.66 5.29 -7.58
CA THR A 168 5.61 5.42 -6.48
C THR A 168 4.89 5.48 -5.15
N ASN A 169 5.56 5.01 -4.09
CA ASN A 169 5.08 5.09 -2.72
C ASN A 169 6.09 5.86 -1.87
N THR A 170 5.62 6.91 -1.23
CA THR A 170 6.41 7.79 -0.38
C THR A 170 5.87 7.73 1.04
N THR A 171 6.73 7.42 2.00
CA THR A 171 6.42 7.44 3.42
C THR A 171 6.92 8.75 4.04
N VAL A 172 6.04 9.46 4.71
CA VAL A 172 6.35 10.74 5.36
C VAL A 172 6.67 10.50 6.83
N TYR A 173 7.86 10.92 7.23
CA TYR A 173 8.39 10.86 8.60
C TYR A 173 8.57 12.27 9.18
N GLU A 174 9.05 12.36 10.43
CA GLU A 174 9.30 13.65 11.12
C GLU A 174 10.25 14.54 10.33
N GLU A 175 11.33 13.97 9.80
CA GLU A 175 12.36 14.71 9.06
C GLU A 175 11.96 15.03 7.60
N THR A 176 10.87 14.46 7.09
CA THR A 176 10.46 14.66 5.70
C THR A 176 10.09 16.13 5.44
N ASP A 177 10.77 16.79 4.52
CA ASP A 177 10.35 18.08 3.98
C ASP A 177 9.33 17.89 2.86
N MET A 178 8.12 18.40 3.05
CA MET A 178 7.06 18.32 2.03
C MET A 178 7.37 19.09 0.75
N ASN A 179 8.27 20.08 0.79
CA ASN A 179 8.76 20.74 -0.42
C ASN A 179 9.69 19.81 -1.22
N GLU A 180 10.48 18.98 -0.54
CA GLU A 180 11.28 17.95 -1.20
C GLU A 180 10.40 16.87 -1.83
N ILE A 181 9.28 16.50 -1.17
CA ILE A 181 8.30 15.59 -1.78
C ILE A 181 7.70 16.22 -3.04
N GLU A 182 7.33 17.51 -3.02
CA GLU A 182 6.86 18.18 -4.24
C GLU A 182 7.96 18.19 -5.34
N ALA A 183 9.22 18.42 -4.98
CA ALA A 183 10.35 18.35 -5.91
C ALA A 183 10.54 16.94 -6.49
N LEU A 184 10.37 15.88 -5.67
CA LEU A 184 10.39 14.50 -6.14
C LEU A 184 9.26 14.22 -7.16
N LEU A 185 8.04 14.65 -6.87
CA LEU A 185 6.90 14.48 -7.78
C LEU A 185 7.14 15.21 -9.11
N GLU A 186 7.69 16.43 -9.07
CA GLU A 186 8.06 17.18 -10.27
C GLU A 186 9.17 16.47 -11.06
N PHE A 187 10.21 15.97 -10.37
CA PHE A 187 11.29 15.20 -10.99
C PHE A 187 10.78 13.95 -11.69
N LEU A 188 9.81 13.24 -11.08
CA LEU A 188 9.28 11.99 -11.63
C LEU A 188 8.40 12.17 -12.88
N LYS A 189 7.91 13.39 -13.17
CA LYS A 189 7.16 13.69 -14.41
C LYS A 189 7.93 13.35 -15.67
N GLN A 190 9.25 13.60 -15.70
CA GLN A 190 10.09 13.30 -16.86
C GLN A 190 10.07 11.82 -17.26
N TYR A 191 9.82 10.93 -16.28
CA TYR A 191 9.73 9.49 -16.50
C TYR A 191 8.30 9.00 -16.76
N LYS A 192 7.32 9.91 -16.79
CA LYS A 192 5.90 9.59 -17.01
C LYS A 192 5.38 8.53 -16.02
N VAL A 193 5.75 8.66 -14.75
CA VAL A 193 5.19 7.85 -13.67
C VAL A 193 3.67 8.04 -13.66
N ASP A 194 2.91 6.95 -13.55
CA ASP A 194 1.45 6.99 -13.75
C ASP A 194 0.71 7.55 -12.53
N SER A 195 1.22 7.30 -11.32
CA SER A 195 0.62 7.80 -10.08
C SER A 195 1.58 7.74 -8.88
N HIS A 196 1.18 8.39 -7.79
CA HIS A 196 1.96 8.48 -6.55
C HIS A 196 1.07 8.23 -5.34
N VAL A 197 1.56 7.49 -4.35
CA VAL A 197 0.97 7.36 -3.02
C VAL A 197 1.86 8.11 -2.04
N VAL A 198 1.27 8.95 -1.18
CA VAL A 198 1.99 9.68 -0.15
C VAL A 198 1.27 9.47 1.20
N SER A 199 1.90 8.76 2.11
CA SER A 199 1.29 8.31 3.35
C SER A 199 2.20 8.54 4.55
N PRO A 200 1.68 8.84 5.76
CA PRO A 200 2.49 8.90 6.95
C PRO A 200 3.04 7.52 7.34
N GLY A 201 4.22 7.51 7.95
CA GLY A 201 4.80 6.31 8.55
C GLY A 201 3.99 5.83 9.76
N TYR A 202 4.11 4.55 10.09
CA TYR A 202 3.53 3.95 11.29
C TYR A 202 4.61 3.52 12.27
N SER A 203 4.44 3.89 13.55
CA SER A 203 5.36 3.52 14.62
C SER A 203 5.21 2.05 15.01
N TYR A 204 5.86 1.16 14.26
CA TYR A 204 5.88 -0.28 14.57
C TYR A 204 6.54 -0.55 15.92
N SER A 205 5.99 -1.49 16.70
CA SER A 205 6.58 -1.91 17.99
C SER A 205 8.00 -2.42 17.84
N ALA A 206 8.31 -3.09 16.74
CA ALA A 206 9.61 -3.67 16.44
C ALA A 206 10.67 -2.67 15.94
N VAL A 207 10.32 -1.41 15.70
CA VAL A 207 11.29 -0.35 15.34
C VAL A 207 11.70 0.39 16.60
N GLU A 208 12.99 0.48 16.85
CA GLU A 208 13.54 1.13 18.06
C GLU A 208 13.46 2.66 17.98
N THR A 209 13.82 3.24 16.84
CA THR A 209 13.86 4.70 16.59
C THR A 209 12.43 5.24 16.45
N LYS A 210 11.81 5.61 17.58
CA LYS A 210 10.42 6.09 17.61
C LYS A 210 10.27 7.54 17.17
N GLU A 211 11.31 8.33 17.32
CA GLU A 211 11.36 9.78 17.08
C GLU A 211 11.12 10.14 15.62
N ILE A 212 11.35 9.21 14.69
CA ILE A 212 11.08 9.43 13.26
C ILE A 212 9.60 9.44 12.92
N PHE A 213 8.73 8.87 13.79
CA PHE A 213 7.31 8.76 13.52
C PHE A 213 6.53 9.97 14.02
N LEU A 214 5.62 10.42 13.19
CA LEU A 214 4.76 11.56 13.47
C LEU A 214 3.61 11.19 14.40
N ASP A 215 3.26 12.07 15.32
CA ASP A 215 1.98 12.03 15.99
C ASP A 215 0.86 12.53 15.04
N ARG A 216 -0.40 12.37 15.46
CA ARG A 216 -1.58 12.74 14.67
C ARG A 216 -1.61 14.24 14.32
N THR A 217 -1.15 15.10 15.23
CA THR A 217 -1.12 16.56 15.03
C THR A 217 -0.06 16.95 14.00
N ALA A 218 1.13 16.38 14.11
CA ALA A 218 2.22 16.59 13.17
C ALA A 218 1.88 16.05 11.78
N ILE A 219 1.22 14.88 11.68
CA ILE A 219 0.71 14.37 10.40
C ILE A 219 -0.22 15.40 9.75
N ARG A 220 -1.23 15.89 10.47
CA ARG A 220 -2.18 16.87 9.93
C ARG A 220 -1.49 18.16 9.49
N ALA A 221 -0.50 18.62 10.25
CA ALA A 221 0.29 19.81 9.90
C ALA A 221 1.08 19.60 8.59
N LYS A 222 1.77 18.46 8.44
CA LYS A 222 2.52 18.14 7.21
C LYS A 222 1.60 17.94 5.99
N PHE A 223 0.44 17.33 6.18
CA PHE A 223 -0.49 17.02 5.09
C PHE A 223 -1.53 18.12 4.81
N LYS A 224 -1.49 19.27 5.50
CA LYS A 224 -2.48 20.34 5.33
C LYS A 224 -2.71 20.79 3.87
N ASP A 225 -1.64 20.80 3.06
CA ASP A 225 -1.66 21.24 1.68
C ASP A 225 -1.68 20.08 0.66
N ILE A 226 -1.90 18.84 1.11
CA ILE A 226 -1.82 17.65 0.25
C ILE A 226 -2.83 17.69 -0.92
N SER A 227 -4.00 18.29 -0.70
CA SER A 227 -5.02 18.47 -1.75
C SER A 227 -4.55 19.42 -2.86
N ARG A 228 -3.64 20.36 -2.58
CA ARG A 228 -2.98 21.21 -3.59
C ARG A 228 -2.06 20.35 -4.46
N LEU A 229 -1.27 19.49 -3.84
CA LEU A 229 -0.39 18.56 -4.56
C LEU A 229 -1.20 17.61 -5.45
N ALA A 230 -2.31 17.07 -4.94
CA ALA A 230 -3.18 16.17 -5.71
C ALA A 230 -3.84 16.83 -6.93
N LYS A 231 -3.99 18.16 -6.96
CA LYS A 231 -4.43 18.90 -8.15
C LYS A 231 -3.33 19.08 -9.20
N LYS A 232 -2.06 19.00 -8.79
CA LYS A 232 -0.89 19.23 -9.67
C LYS A 232 -0.24 17.93 -10.14
N TYR A 233 -0.34 16.88 -9.34
CA TYR A 233 0.30 15.58 -9.57
C TYR A 233 -0.71 14.45 -9.46
N PRO A 234 -0.54 13.33 -10.16
CA PRO A 234 -1.47 12.19 -10.13
C PRO A 234 -1.32 11.40 -8.81
N ILE A 235 -1.79 11.96 -7.70
CA ILE A 235 -1.81 11.29 -6.39
C ILE A 235 -2.95 10.26 -6.38
N ALA A 236 -2.59 9.00 -6.09
CA ALA A 236 -3.48 7.85 -6.13
C ALA A 236 -4.38 7.72 -4.89
N ASP A 237 -4.05 8.45 -3.83
CA ASP A 237 -4.85 8.52 -2.62
C ASP A 237 -6.17 9.24 -2.89
N SER A 238 -7.29 8.70 -2.35
CA SER A 238 -8.61 9.27 -2.60
C SER A 238 -8.77 10.66 -1.98
N PRO A 239 -9.55 11.57 -2.59
CA PRO A 239 -9.76 12.90 -2.03
C PRO A 239 -10.36 12.86 -0.62
N ILE A 240 -11.14 11.84 -0.30
CA ILE A 240 -11.73 11.63 1.04
C ILE A 240 -10.62 11.30 2.06
N TYR A 241 -9.67 10.45 1.69
CA TYR A 241 -8.54 10.13 2.55
C TYR A 241 -7.57 11.32 2.68
N LEU A 242 -7.32 12.06 1.60
CA LEU A 242 -6.50 13.29 1.66
C LEU A 242 -7.11 14.37 2.57
N GLU A 243 -8.43 14.53 2.56
CA GLU A 243 -9.14 15.42 3.51
C GLU A 243 -8.99 14.94 4.96
N PHE A 244 -8.99 13.63 5.20
CA PHE A 244 -8.75 13.07 6.52
C PHE A 244 -7.32 13.31 6.99
N LEU A 245 -6.32 13.12 6.14
CA LEU A 245 -4.91 13.43 6.45
C LEU A 245 -4.71 14.91 6.77
N ALA A 246 -5.36 15.80 6.02
CA ALA A 246 -5.31 17.25 6.26
C ALA A 246 -6.13 17.72 7.48
N GLY A 247 -6.87 16.82 8.15
CA GLY A 247 -7.71 17.16 9.30
C GLY A 247 -9.03 17.83 8.96
N ALA A 248 -9.43 17.88 7.68
CA ALA A 248 -10.69 18.46 7.23
C ALA A 248 -11.90 17.54 7.46
N ARG A 249 -11.66 16.27 7.77
CA ARG A 249 -12.70 15.29 8.16
C ARG A 249 -12.14 14.23 9.10
N GLU A 250 -13.06 13.48 9.72
CA GLU A 250 -12.73 12.29 10.48
C GLU A 250 -13.18 11.03 9.74
N LEU A 251 -12.39 9.97 9.85
CA LEU A 251 -12.73 8.63 9.36
C LEU A 251 -12.50 7.60 10.48
N SER A 252 -13.30 6.56 10.48
CA SER A 252 -13.07 5.38 11.32
C SER A 252 -12.27 4.35 10.54
N CYS A 253 -11.26 3.74 11.19
CA CYS A 253 -10.46 2.70 10.55
C CYS A 253 -11.30 1.46 10.24
N VAL A 254 -11.17 0.91 9.03
CA VAL A 254 -11.76 -0.35 8.59
C VAL A 254 -10.65 -1.33 8.20
N ALA A 255 -9.86 -1.76 9.20
CA ALA A 255 -8.67 -2.61 9.02
C ALA A 255 -8.97 -3.92 8.26
N TRP A 256 -10.17 -4.47 8.42
CA TRP A 256 -10.63 -5.66 7.69
C TRP A 256 -10.70 -5.46 6.17
N GLY A 257 -10.68 -4.22 5.68
CA GLY A 257 -10.64 -3.90 4.25
C GLY A 257 -9.32 -4.27 3.57
N ASN A 258 -8.22 -4.36 4.35
CA ASN A 258 -6.88 -4.71 3.87
C ASN A 258 -6.28 -5.88 4.65
N PRO A 259 -6.90 -7.09 4.60
CA PRO A 259 -6.37 -8.26 5.29
C PRO A 259 -5.00 -8.66 4.77
N THR A 260 -4.16 -9.18 5.66
CA THR A 260 -2.78 -9.57 5.35
C THR A 260 -2.62 -11.08 5.50
N TYR A 261 -1.97 -11.72 4.52
CA TYR A 261 -1.55 -13.11 4.55
C TYR A 261 -0.04 -13.22 4.38
N ASN A 262 0.60 -13.98 5.26
CA ASN A 262 2.06 -14.15 5.27
C ASN A 262 2.49 -15.58 5.61
N THR A 263 3.76 -15.80 5.95
CA THR A 263 4.33 -17.11 6.31
C THR A 263 3.65 -17.77 7.52
N LYS A 264 3.05 -16.97 8.42
CA LYS A 264 2.33 -17.44 9.61
C LYS A 264 0.81 -17.56 9.41
N GLY A 265 0.28 -17.20 8.22
CA GLY A 265 -1.15 -17.23 7.90
C GLY A 265 -1.79 -15.85 7.86
N TRP A 266 -3.09 -15.75 8.17
CA TRP A 266 -3.87 -14.52 8.18
C TRP A 266 -3.57 -13.68 9.42
N LYS A 267 -2.95 -12.53 9.22
CA LYS A 267 -2.53 -11.61 10.29
C LYS A 267 -3.71 -10.77 10.80
N GLY A 268 -3.93 -10.76 12.08
CA GLY A 268 -4.92 -9.91 12.77
C GLY A 268 -4.28 -8.99 13.80
N PRO A 269 -4.84 -7.78 14.02
CA PRO A 269 -6.05 -7.23 13.44
C PRO A 269 -5.83 -6.53 12.10
N CYS A 270 -4.61 -6.10 11.76
CA CYS A 270 -4.38 -5.32 10.55
C CYS A 270 -2.95 -5.50 10.01
N TYR A 271 -2.67 -4.88 8.89
CA TYR A 271 -1.35 -4.87 8.28
C TYR A 271 -0.24 -4.37 9.22
N LEU A 272 -0.55 -3.40 10.10
CA LEU A 272 0.43 -2.70 10.94
C LEU A 272 0.64 -3.34 12.31
N ILE A 273 -0.37 -3.99 12.86
CA ILE A 273 -0.38 -4.58 14.20
C ILE A 273 -0.58 -6.09 14.09
N THR A 274 0.22 -6.85 14.85
CA THR A 274 0.11 -8.32 14.93
C THR A 274 -0.20 -8.73 16.36
N ASP A 275 -1.42 -9.18 16.60
CA ASP A 275 -1.80 -9.79 17.88
C ASP A 275 -1.91 -11.31 17.76
N GLN A 276 -2.32 -11.78 16.58
CA GLN A 276 -2.46 -13.21 16.30
C GLN A 276 -2.44 -13.48 14.80
N HIS A 277 -2.27 -14.75 14.45
CA HIS A 277 -2.48 -15.26 13.11
C HIS A 277 -3.62 -16.29 13.11
N HIS A 278 -4.42 -16.27 12.04
CA HIS A 278 -5.52 -17.21 11.84
C HIS A 278 -5.18 -18.13 10.66
N GLU A 279 -5.63 -19.38 10.75
CA GLU A 279 -5.41 -20.35 9.66
C GLU A 279 -6.27 -20.05 8.43
N THR A 280 -7.46 -19.48 8.63
CA THR A 280 -8.44 -19.19 7.59
C THR A 280 -8.82 -17.72 7.57
N PHE A 281 -9.21 -17.22 6.39
CA PHE A 281 -9.76 -15.86 6.24
C PHE A 281 -11.05 -15.69 7.05
N GLY A 282 -11.91 -16.73 7.06
CA GLY A 282 -13.10 -16.74 7.90
C GLY A 282 -12.77 -16.59 9.38
N GLY A 283 -11.70 -17.26 9.86
CA GLY A 283 -11.19 -17.10 11.23
C GLY A 283 -10.76 -15.66 11.52
N LEU A 284 -10.03 -15.04 10.62
CA LEU A 284 -9.64 -13.62 10.76
C LEU A 284 -10.87 -12.71 10.87
N ILE A 285 -11.83 -12.83 9.97
CA ILE A 285 -12.99 -11.93 9.93
C ILE A 285 -13.92 -12.09 11.13
N ASN A 286 -14.15 -13.34 11.58
CA ASN A 286 -15.13 -13.66 12.61
C ASN A 286 -14.57 -13.62 14.03
N ASN A 287 -13.29 -13.91 14.23
CA ASN A 287 -12.71 -14.06 15.58
C ASN A 287 -11.90 -12.82 16.01
N THR A 288 -11.61 -11.88 15.11
CA THR A 288 -10.93 -10.63 15.49
C THR A 288 -11.93 -9.68 16.16
N PRO A 289 -11.65 -9.17 17.37
CA PRO A 289 -12.52 -8.20 18.06
C PRO A 289 -12.36 -6.79 17.46
N TRP A 290 -12.86 -6.61 16.24
CA TRP A 290 -12.68 -5.39 15.44
C TRP A 290 -13.04 -4.10 16.17
N GLU A 291 -14.01 -4.17 17.09
CA GLU A 291 -14.48 -3.01 17.85
C GLU A 291 -13.48 -2.53 18.91
N SER A 292 -12.47 -3.35 19.23
CA SER A 292 -11.41 -3.00 20.19
C SER A 292 -10.26 -2.23 19.56
N TYR A 293 -10.23 -2.10 18.23
CA TYR A 293 -9.15 -1.42 17.49
C TYR A 293 -9.59 -0.09 16.90
N GLY A 294 -8.62 0.81 16.69
CA GLY A 294 -8.82 2.12 16.13
C GLY A 294 -8.50 3.24 17.12
N HIS A 295 -8.55 4.47 16.63
CA HIS A 295 -8.28 5.66 17.42
C HIS A 295 -9.23 5.76 18.62
N GLY A 296 -8.68 6.05 19.82
CA GLY A 296 -9.42 6.11 21.09
C GLY A 296 -9.79 4.76 21.70
N LYS A 297 -9.40 3.65 21.08
CA LYS A 297 -9.68 2.27 21.54
C LYS A 297 -8.41 1.50 21.85
N ASP A 298 -7.49 1.42 20.93
CA ASP A 298 -6.18 0.78 21.11
C ASP A 298 -5.07 1.85 21.11
N PRO A 299 -4.20 1.88 22.14
CA PRO A 299 -3.11 2.88 22.21
C PRO A 299 -2.19 2.87 20.99
N ARG A 300 -1.98 1.71 20.35
CA ARG A 300 -1.17 1.56 19.14
C ARG A 300 -1.79 2.24 17.92
N CYS A 301 -3.09 2.49 17.96
CA CYS A 301 -3.84 3.18 16.91
C CYS A 301 -3.93 4.70 17.11
N LYS A 302 -3.38 5.23 18.24
CA LYS A 302 -3.53 6.64 18.64
C LYS A 302 -3.16 7.61 17.52
N ASP A 303 -1.99 7.41 16.91
CA ASP A 303 -1.42 8.30 15.90
C ASP A 303 -1.50 7.74 14.47
N CYS A 304 -2.14 6.58 14.30
CA CYS A 304 -2.25 5.94 12.99
C CYS A 304 -3.24 6.68 12.08
N LEU A 305 -2.75 7.17 10.93
CA LEU A 305 -3.52 7.69 9.81
C LEU A 305 -3.17 7.00 8.48
N VAL A 306 -2.59 5.80 8.53
CA VAL A 306 -2.07 5.10 7.35
C VAL A 306 -3.19 4.64 6.41
N HIS A 307 -2.97 4.75 5.12
CA HIS A 307 -3.92 4.41 4.05
C HIS A 307 -4.54 3.02 4.16
N SER A 308 -3.80 2.02 4.69
CA SER A 308 -4.26 0.62 4.76
C SER A 308 -5.61 0.41 5.47
N GLY A 309 -5.98 1.27 6.42
CA GLY A 309 -7.29 1.21 7.08
C GLY A 309 -8.25 2.32 6.66
N PHE A 310 -7.72 3.47 6.25
CA PHE A 310 -8.52 4.67 6.00
C PHE A 310 -8.89 4.86 4.53
N GLU A 311 -8.11 4.38 3.56
CA GLU A 311 -8.55 4.29 2.16
C GLU A 311 -9.73 3.33 2.01
N ALA A 312 -9.70 2.19 2.71
CA ALA A 312 -10.83 1.28 2.72
C ALA A 312 -12.08 1.93 3.34
N SER A 313 -11.92 2.76 4.38
CA SER A 313 -13.00 3.57 4.94
C SER A 313 -13.54 4.57 3.94
N ALA A 314 -12.66 5.32 3.26
CA ALA A 314 -13.03 6.27 2.23
C ALA A 314 -13.79 5.61 1.07
N ALA A 315 -13.29 4.47 0.57
CA ALA A 315 -13.91 3.72 -0.52
C ALA A 315 -15.29 3.12 -0.17
N THR A 316 -15.54 2.87 1.12
CA THR A 316 -16.83 2.34 1.59
C THR A 316 -17.77 3.40 2.13
N ALA A 317 -17.37 4.68 2.14
CA ALA A 317 -18.22 5.81 2.50
C ALA A 317 -19.55 5.77 1.72
N SER A 318 -20.66 6.09 2.39
CA SER A 318 -22.01 5.86 1.88
C SER A 318 -22.80 7.13 1.60
N GLY A 319 -22.23 8.30 1.88
CA GLY A 319 -22.89 9.59 1.61
C GLY A 319 -22.95 9.94 0.11
N PHE A 320 -24.05 10.56 -0.36
CA PHE A 320 -24.18 10.97 -1.76
C PHE A 320 -23.05 11.91 -2.21
N ALA A 321 -22.67 12.88 -1.37
CA ALA A 321 -21.59 13.81 -1.66
C ALA A 321 -20.23 13.09 -1.78
N ASP A 322 -19.96 12.11 -0.92
CA ASP A 322 -18.71 11.32 -0.96
C ASP A 322 -18.66 10.42 -2.20
N THR A 323 -19.78 9.77 -2.53
CA THR A 323 -19.90 8.96 -3.75
C THR A 323 -19.64 9.81 -4.99
N TRP A 324 -20.23 11.00 -5.06
CA TRP A 324 -20.03 11.94 -6.17
C TRP A 324 -18.56 12.41 -6.26
N LYS A 325 -17.94 12.72 -5.12
CA LYS A 325 -16.53 13.11 -5.05
C LYS A 325 -15.61 12.00 -5.55
N LEU A 326 -15.84 10.76 -5.14
CA LEU A 326 -15.08 9.60 -5.59
C LEU A 326 -15.28 9.33 -7.09
N LEU A 327 -16.50 9.46 -7.60
CA LEU A 327 -16.78 9.32 -9.03
C LEU A 327 -16.06 10.38 -9.88
N ASN A 328 -16.14 11.66 -9.47
CA ASN A 328 -15.42 12.73 -10.16
C ASN A 328 -13.91 12.50 -10.17
N TRP A 329 -13.33 12.15 -9.03
CA TRP A 329 -11.92 11.82 -8.94
C TRP A 329 -11.55 10.62 -9.83
N SER A 330 -12.41 9.62 -9.85
CA SER A 330 -12.22 8.43 -10.68
C SER A 330 -12.19 8.74 -12.18
N LEU A 331 -12.99 9.69 -12.64
CA LEU A 331 -13.12 9.99 -14.08
C LEU A 331 -12.16 11.08 -14.54
N PHE A 332 -11.83 12.03 -13.69
CA PHE A 332 -11.18 13.31 -14.06
C PHE A 332 -9.97 13.67 -13.19
N GLY A 333 -9.70 12.90 -12.10
CA GLY A 333 -8.58 13.09 -11.17
C GLY A 333 -7.21 12.76 -11.72
#